data_7a012584e354ecf57729b79e968e7b61
#
_entry.id   7a012584e354ecf57729b79e968e7b61
#
_cell.length_a   1.000
_cell.length_b   1.000
_cell.length_c   1.000
_cell.angle_alpha   90.00
_cell.angle_beta   90.00
_cell.angle_gamma   90.00
#
_symmetry.space_group_name_H-M   'P 1'
#
loop_
_entity.id
_entity.type
_entity.pdbx_description
1 polymer ?
#
loop_
_entity_poly.entity_id
_entity_poly.type
_entity_poly.pdbx_seq_one_letter_code
_entity_poly.pdbx_strand_id
1 'polypeptide(L)'
;MESVRSRPALWGWIVKYQLVCLATGQRIMDAYTLHHTDNALLQADFAGPLNIQDAQGVWKYLDWLPTSSSNAYVAGTVTYKAEALGDALGMTDLWVTFHGYWPEKGGLCPTGSFKDMEAVPTIQRLRDHDCKGMICASAGNTARAFTHFCGLDSMPLIVIVGKDHGHRIWTKTGHPTDSIKLVVVEDGDYYDAKTVAKGIAKQLIGWQMEGSVHNVARRDGIGSLLLDAAFTMDRLPEHYFQGIGGGPGPIGVHEMAERLITSGQFEGPVPRQHLSQNIEHCPIHNAWQARRDHLLPEDFPSEEVTVYSDYLLNKGPAYGQVGGVHDILKASNGQTYTVKESDAKLAKTLFETIEGIDIMTPGAVALASLQQALVSGEVDSSSCTVLNISGGGVERLRQEQSTEVVEPWLRVNKADGASMILKALEQE
;
A
#
# COMPACT_ATOMS: atom_id res chain seq x y z
N MET A 1 -63.90 16.48 4.23
CA MET A 1 -63.13 15.23 4.23
C MET A 1 -61.90 15.46 3.36
N GLU A 2 -60.84 16.00 3.95
CA GLU A 2 -59.55 16.22 3.27
C GLU A 2 -58.70 14.98 3.47
N SER A 3 -58.24 14.43 2.36
CA SER A 3 -57.36 13.25 2.31
C SER A 3 -55.95 13.63 2.75
N VAL A 4 -55.56 13.15 3.91
CA VAL A 4 -54.15 13.18 4.38
C VAL A 4 -53.31 12.30 3.44
N ARG A 5 -52.57 12.92 2.53
CA ARG A 5 -51.53 12.23 1.77
C ARG A 5 -50.37 11.91 2.71
N SER A 6 -50.21 10.66 3.05
CA SER A 6 -49.05 10.15 3.74
C SER A 6 -47.77 10.42 2.89
N ARG A 7 -46.84 11.20 3.45
CA ARG A 7 -45.49 11.34 2.90
C ARG A 7 -44.82 9.97 2.98
N PRO A 8 -44.14 9.48 1.91
CA PRO A 8 -43.31 8.27 2.01
C PRO A 8 -42.18 8.53 3.01
N ALA A 9 -42.05 7.64 3.98
CA ALA A 9 -40.92 7.65 4.89
C ALA A 9 -39.61 7.56 4.06
N LEU A 10 -38.78 8.59 4.12
CA LEU A 10 -37.41 8.55 3.69
C LEU A 10 -36.68 7.55 4.61
N TRP A 11 -36.58 6.32 4.16
CA TRP A 11 -35.66 5.38 4.76
C TRP A 11 -34.28 5.98 4.53
N GLY A 12 -33.70 6.58 5.57
CA GLY A 12 -32.34 7.04 5.55
C GLY A 12 -31.44 5.84 5.28
N TRP A 13 -30.83 5.79 4.11
CA TRP A 13 -29.74 4.84 3.82
C TRP A 13 -28.67 5.08 4.87
N ILE A 14 -28.41 4.10 5.71
CA ILE A 14 -27.24 4.15 6.61
C ILE A 14 -26.03 4.10 5.68
N VAL A 15 -25.40 5.24 5.48
CA VAL A 15 -24.17 5.35 4.70
C VAL A 15 -23.09 4.66 5.51
N LYS A 16 -22.48 3.60 4.96
CA LYS A 16 -21.45 2.80 5.63
C LYS A 16 -20.27 3.63 6.08
N TYR A 17 -19.85 4.59 5.25
CA TYR A 17 -18.75 5.52 5.53
C TYR A 17 -18.93 6.84 4.79
N GLN A 18 -18.22 7.85 5.25
CA GLN A 18 -18.02 9.12 4.54
C GLN A 18 -16.52 9.42 4.48
N LEU A 19 -16.10 10.24 3.54
CA LEU A 19 -14.74 10.75 3.53
C LEU A 19 -14.66 12.00 4.39
N VAL A 20 -13.59 12.11 5.19
CA VAL A 20 -13.29 13.29 6.00
C VAL A 20 -11.99 13.91 5.49
N CYS A 21 -12.01 15.20 5.18
CA CYS A 21 -10.80 15.96 4.89
C CYS A 21 -10.07 16.25 6.21
N LEU A 22 -8.86 15.73 6.36
CA LEU A 22 -8.11 15.85 7.62
C LEU A 22 -7.69 17.29 7.97
N ALA A 23 -7.58 18.19 6.98
CA ALA A 23 -7.27 19.60 7.24
C ALA A 23 -8.48 20.40 7.73
N THR A 24 -9.69 20.10 7.25
CA THR A 24 -10.88 20.93 7.51
C THR A 24 -11.93 20.25 8.38
N GLY A 25 -11.84 18.93 8.57
CA GLY A 25 -12.88 18.12 9.20
C GLY A 25 -14.17 17.99 8.38
N GLN A 26 -14.20 18.52 7.15
CA GLN A 26 -15.38 18.45 6.31
C GLN A 26 -15.63 17.01 5.87
N ARG A 27 -16.89 16.57 6.04
CA ARG A 27 -17.39 15.26 5.58
C ARG A 27 -17.97 15.40 4.19
N ILE A 28 -17.60 14.49 3.30
CA ILE A 28 -18.07 14.42 1.93
C ILE A 28 -18.51 12.99 1.58
N MET A 29 -19.49 12.89 0.69
CA MET A 29 -19.85 11.59 0.12
C MET A 29 -18.75 11.15 -0.83
N ASP A 30 -18.38 9.87 -0.77
CA ASP A 30 -17.43 9.31 -1.72
C ASP A 30 -18.03 9.21 -3.12
N ALA A 31 -17.30 9.70 -4.11
CA ALA A 31 -17.56 9.55 -5.54
C ALA A 31 -16.28 9.10 -6.25
N TYR A 32 -15.53 8.18 -5.62
CA TYR A 32 -14.14 7.87 -5.92
C TYR A 32 -13.22 9.09 -5.75
N THR A 33 -13.51 9.90 -4.74
CA THR A 33 -12.77 11.14 -4.51
C THR A 33 -11.37 10.85 -3.96
N LEU A 34 -10.34 11.38 -4.62
CA LEU A 34 -8.94 11.24 -4.23
C LEU A 34 -8.41 12.48 -3.50
N HIS A 35 -8.92 13.66 -3.83
CA HIS A 35 -8.45 14.94 -3.30
C HIS A 35 -9.63 15.84 -2.94
N HIS A 36 -9.47 16.65 -1.90
CA HIS A 36 -10.43 17.68 -1.52
C HIS A 36 -9.75 19.03 -1.33
N THR A 37 -8.63 19.06 -0.62
CA THR A 37 -7.74 20.23 -0.51
C THR A 37 -6.33 19.85 -0.93
N ASP A 38 -5.52 20.80 -1.37
CA ASP A 38 -4.22 20.54 -1.97
C ASP A 38 -3.19 19.94 -0.99
N ASN A 39 -3.37 20.14 0.31
CA ASN A 39 -2.38 19.72 1.32
C ASN A 39 -2.96 18.82 2.43
N ALA A 40 -3.98 18.02 2.13
CA ALA A 40 -4.53 17.09 3.10
C ALA A 40 -4.92 15.75 2.48
N LEU A 41 -4.83 14.70 3.26
CA LEU A 41 -5.40 13.42 2.92
C LEU A 41 -6.90 13.40 3.29
N LEU A 42 -7.65 12.58 2.57
CA LEU A 42 -8.99 12.15 2.95
C LEU A 42 -8.88 10.87 3.77
N GLN A 43 -9.67 10.73 4.80
CA GLN A 43 -9.80 9.51 5.59
C GLN A 43 -11.22 8.98 5.49
N ALA A 44 -11.40 7.66 5.45
CA ALA A 44 -12.72 7.06 5.54
C ALA A 44 -13.16 7.01 7.01
N ASP A 45 -14.34 7.57 7.30
CA ASP A 45 -15.00 7.55 8.61
C ASP A 45 -16.19 6.60 8.56
N PHE A 46 -16.10 5.50 9.28
CA PHE A 46 -17.06 4.40 9.26
C PHE A 46 -18.10 4.56 10.35
N ALA A 47 -19.36 4.24 10.02
CA ALA A 47 -20.51 4.48 10.90
C ALA A 47 -20.63 3.51 12.09
N GLY A 48 -19.86 2.42 12.14
CA GLY A 48 -19.99 1.39 13.15
C GLY A 48 -18.68 0.72 13.57
N PRO A 49 -18.74 -0.12 14.62
CA PRO A 49 -17.59 -0.91 15.06
C PRO A 49 -17.22 -1.95 14.00
N LEU A 50 -16.00 -2.48 14.11
CA LEU A 50 -15.56 -3.60 13.30
C LEU A 50 -16.15 -4.90 13.83
N ASN A 51 -16.81 -5.66 12.97
CA ASN A 51 -17.16 -7.05 13.22
C ASN A 51 -16.34 -7.92 12.28
N ILE A 52 -15.60 -8.87 12.83
CA ILE A 52 -14.81 -9.81 12.02
C ILE A 52 -15.77 -10.70 11.23
N GLN A 53 -15.65 -10.64 9.91
CA GLN A 53 -16.47 -11.44 9.00
C GLN A 53 -15.90 -12.85 8.86
N ASP A 54 -16.79 -13.83 8.61
CA ASP A 54 -16.39 -15.17 8.17
C ASP A 54 -15.98 -15.14 6.69
N ALA A 55 -14.78 -14.57 6.45
CA ALA A 55 -14.21 -14.34 5.14
C ALA A 55 -12.68 -14.52 5.18
N GLN A 56 -12.04 -14.42 4.02
CA GLN A 56 -10.58 -14.53 3.92
C GLN A 56 -9.93 -13.16 3.62
N GLY A 57 -8.67 -13.01 4.07
CA GLY A 57 -7.85 -11.85 3.79
C GLY A 57 -8.47 -10.54 4.29
N VAL A 58 -8.37 -9.50 3.47
CA VAL A 58 -8.88 -8.16 3.81
C VAL A 58 -10.40 -8.14 4.07
N TRP A 59 -11.14 -9.10 3.49
CA TRP A 59 -12.60 -9.15 3.62
C TRP A 59 -13.09 -9.56 5.01
N LYS A 60 -12.22 -10.10 5.86
CA LYS A 60 -12.51 -10.25 7.31
C LYS A 60 -12.90 -8.91 7.93
N TYR A 61 -12.37 -7.81 7.40
CA TYR A 61 -12.47 -6.44 7.92
C TYR A 61 -13.38 -5.55 7.06
N LEU A 62 -14.34 -6.16 6.36
CA LEU A 62 -15.21 -5.46 5.41
C LEU A 62 -15.88 -4.21 6.00
N ASP A 63 -16.26 -4.22 7.27
CA ASP A 63 -16.91 -3.09 7.92
C ASP A 63 -16.05 -1.80 7.87
N TRP A 64 -14.73 -1.95 7.86
CA TRP A 64 -13.75 -0.85 7.80
C TRP A 64 -12.99 -0.77 6.47
N LEU A 65 -13.60 -1.27 5.40
CA LEU A 65 -13.12 -1.02 4.05
C LEU A 65 -14.10 -0.11 3.31
N PRO A 66 -13.63 0.88 2.51
CA PRO A 66 -14.47 1.85 1.82
C PRO A 66 -15.08 1.25 0.54
N THR A 67 -15.84 0.17 0.73
CA THR A 67 -16.52 -0.58 -0.32
C THR A 67 -17.91 -0.98 0.16
N SER A 68 -18.87 -1.14 -0.75
CA SER A 68 -20.24 -1.55 -0.43
C SER A 68 -20.34 -3.04 -0.08
N SER A 69 -19.47 -3.85 -0.68
CA SER A 69 -19.45 -5.31 -0.53
C SER A 69 -18.02 -5.85 -0.74
N SER A 70 -17.83 -7.14 -0.50
CA SER A 70 -16.64 -7.87 -0.96
C SER A 70 -16.75 -8.27 -2.42
N ASN A 71 -15.62 -8.62 -3.03
CA ASN A 71 -15.56 -9.33 -4.31
C ASN A 71 -14.98 -10.74 -4.11
N ALA A 72 -14.84 -11.48 -5.21
CA ALA A 72 -14.37 -12.89 -5.18
C ALA A 72 -12.84 -13.02 -4.97
N TYR A 73 -12.09 -11.92 -4.97
CA TYR A 73 -10.63 -11.96 -4.92
C TYR A 73 -10.14 -11.82 -3.48
N VAL A 74 -9.05 -12.52 -3.17
CA VAL A 74 -8.51 -12.58 -1.82
C VAL A 74 -7.07 -12.09 -1.80
N ALA A 75 -6.79 -11.19 -0.89
CA ALA A 75 -5.44 -10.81 -0.47
C ALA A 75 -5.43 -10.59 1.04
N GLY A 76 -4.34 -10.92 1.71
CA GLY A 76 -4.31 -10.79 3.17
C GLY A 76 -2.93 -11.01 3.77
N THR A 77 -2.85 -10.69 5.04
CA THR A 77 -1.66 -10.83 5.89
C THR A 77 -1.61 -12.24 6.48
N VAL A 78 -0.39 -12.71 6.71
CA VAL A 78 -0.11 -13.80 7.66
C VAL A 78 0.63 -13.20 8.84
N THR A 79 0.00 -13.20 10.00
CA THR A 79 0.62 -12.77 11.26
C THR A 79 1.03 -13.99 12.08
N TYR A 80 2.28 -14.02 12.54
CA TYR A 80 2.76 -15.09 13.41
C TYR A 80 3.83 -14.60 14.38
N LYS A 81 3.95 -15.27 15.54
CA LYS A 81 5.06 -15.05 16.47
C LYS A 81 6.32 -15.66 15.89
N ALA A 82 7.33 -14.84 15.64
CA ALA A 82 8.58 -15.24 15.00
C ALA A 82 9.61 -15.69 16.06
N GLU A 83 9.37 -16.84 16.70
CA GLU A 83 10.17 -17.32 17.82
C GLU A 83 11.64 -17.49 17.46
N ALA A 84 11.95 -18.21 16.38
CA ALA A 84 13.32 -18.46 15.96
C ALA A 84 14.07 -17.18 15.56
N LEU A 85 13.40 -16.26 14.85
CA LEU A 85 13.99 -14.95 14.51
C LEU A 85 14.13 -14.10 15.77
N GLY A 86 13.16 -14.14 16.69
CA GLY A 86 13.22 -13.48 17.98
C GLY A 86 14.43 -13.94 18.79
N ASP A 87 14.62 -15.25 18.94
CA ASP A 87 15.78 -15.84 19.63
C ASP A 87 17.10 -15.36 19.02
N ALA A 88 17.22 -15.32 17.70
CA ALA A 88 18.42 -14.86 16.99
C ALA A 88 18.69 -13.35 17.21
N LEU A 89 17.64 -12.55 17.47
CA LEU A 89 17.74 -11.12 17.75
C LEU A 89 17.77 -10.81 19.26
N GLY A 90 17.60 -11.80 20.11
CA GLY A 90 17.48 -11.65 21.56
C GLY A 90 16.14 -11.06 22.00
N MET A 91 15.08 -11.16 21.17
CA MET A 91 13.73 -10.63 21.46
C MET A 91 12.79 -11.74 21.92
N THR A 92 11.98 -11.46 22.93
CA THR A 92 11.02 -12.43 23.49
C THR A 92 9.61 -12.27 22.92
N ASP A 93 9.30 -11.15 22.26
CA ASP A 93 7.95 -10.82 21.79
C ASP A 93 7.97 -10.18 20.40
N LEU A 94 8.63 -10.88 19.45
CA LEU A 94 8.68 -10.49 18.04
C LEU A 94 7.59 -11.18 17.25
N TRP A 95 6.83 -10.38 16.50
CA TRP A 95 5.80 -10.81 15.56
C TRP A 95 6.14 -10.36 14.15
N VAL A 96 5.79 -11.16 13.17
CA VAL A 96 5.95 -10.84 11.75
C VAL A 96 4.57 -10.77 11.10
N THR A 97 4.34 -9.70 10.35
CA THR A 97 3.28 -9.62 9.35
C THR A 97 3.90 -9.88 7.99
N PHE A 98 3.59 -11.02 7.38
CA PHE A 98 4.15 -11.44 6.10
C PHE A 98 3.12 -11.29 4.97
N HIS A 99 3.57 -10.77 3.84
CA HIS A 99 2.76 -10.53 2.66
C HIS A 99 3.43 -11.13 1.43
N GLY A 100 2.98 -12.30 1.04
CA GLY A 100 3.62 -12.98 -0.06
C GLY A 100 3.06 -14.35 -0.37
N TYR A 101 3.81 -15.08 -1.17
CA TYR A 101 3.51 -16.46 -1.50
C TYR A 101 4.17 -17.41 -0.49
N TRP A 102 3.38 -17.90 0.45
CA TRP A 102 3.81 -18.88 1.47
C TRP A 102 2.66 -19.85 1.80
N PRO A 103 2.44 -20.86 0.96
CA PRO A 103 1.28 -21.77 1.09
C PRO A 103 1.13 -22.42 2.46
N GLU A 104 2.23 -22.86 3.08
CA GLU A 104 2.21 -23.58 4.37
C GLU A 104 1.80 -22.67 5.54
N LYS A 105 2.03 -21.39 5.41
CA LYS A 105 1.59 -20.36 6.38
C LYS A 105 0.26 -19.71 5.99
N GLY A 106 -0.35 -20.13 4.85
CA GLY A 106 -1.58 -19.52 4.35
C GLY A 106 -1.39 -18.14 3.71
N GLY A 107 -0.22 -17.88 3.10
CA GLY A 107 0.07 -16.61 2.42
C GLY A 107 -0.93 -16.32 1.29
N LEU A 108 -1.60 -15.18 1.37
CA LEU A 108 -2.71 -14.78 0.49
C LEU A 108 -2.36 -13.63 -0.48
N CYS A 109 -1.07 -13.33 -0.68
CA CYS A 109 -0.66 -12.30 -1.64
C CYS A 109 -0.07 -12.95 -2.91
N PRO A 110 -0.91 -13.21 -3.93
CA PRO A 110 -0.53 -14.00 -5.12
C PRO A 110 0.51 -13.32 -6.01
N THR A 111 0.74 -12.00 -5.88
CA THR A 111 1.81 -11.29 -6.60
C THR A 111 3.06 -11.06 -5.75
N GLY A 112 3.08 -11.56 -4.51
CA GLY A 112 4.23 -11.57 -3.63
C GLY A 112 4.42 -10.28 -2.84
N SER A 113 3.40 -9.44 -2.66
CA SER A 113 3.51 -8.25 -1.81
C SER A 113 2.17 -7.75 -1.27
N PHE A 114 2.21 -6.93 -0.20
CA PHE A 114 1.03 -6.29 0.39
C PHE A 114 0.28 -5.34 -0.56
N LYS A 115 0.79 -5.09 -1.77
CA LYS A 115 0.07 -4.35 -2.81
C LYS A 115 -1.17 -5.07 -3.30
N ASP A 116 -1.22 -6.37 -3.10
CA ASP A 116 -2.41 -7.18 -3.35
C ASP A 116 -3.57 -6.73 -2.45
N MET A 117 -3.27 -6.38 -1.19
CA MET A 117 -4.26 -5.87 -0.24
C MET A 117 -4.74 -4.45 -0.58
N GLU A 118 -3.95 -3.66 -1.32
CA GLU A 118 -4.40 -2.37 -1.87
C GLU A 118 -5.33 -2.58 -3.08
N ALA A 119 -5.01 -3.55 -3.93
CA ALA A 119 -5.69 -3.75 -5.21
C ALA A 119 -7.13 -4.25 -5.03
N VAL A 120 -7.32 -5.26 -4.18
CA VAL A 120 -8.62 -5.92 -3.99
C VAL A 120 -9.74 -4.94 -3.59
N PRO A 121 -9.62 -4.14 -2.52
CA PRO A 121 -10.66 -3.18 -2.16
C PRO A 121 -10.72 -1.98 -3.12
N THR A 122 -9.61 -1.61 -3.78
CA THR A 122 -9.64 -0.53 -4.77
C THR A 122 -10.48 -0.91 -5.99
N ILE A 123 -10.37 -2.14 -6.49
CA ILE A 123 -11.18 -2.62 -7.60
C ILE A 123 -12.67 -2.64 -7.21
N GLN A 124 -12.99 -3.10 -6.01
CA GLN A 124 -14.36 -3.06 -5.53
C GLN A 124 -14.89 -1.62 -5.43
N ARG A 125 -14.09 -0.69 -4.90
CA ARG A 125 -14.48 0.73 -4.85
C ARG A 125 -14.69 1.33 -6.25
N LEU A 126 -13.90 0.94 -7.24
CA LEU A 126 -14.13 1.34 -8.64
C LEU A 126 -15.48 0.82 -9.15
N ARG A 127 -15.84 -0.43 -8.85
CA ARG A 127 -17.14 -1.02 -9.20
C ARG A 127 -18.31 -0.33 -8.50
N ASP A 128 -18.15 -0.03 -7.20
CA ASP A 128 -19.16 0.67 -6.40
C ASP A 128 -19.50 2.08 -6.94
N HIS A 129 -18.57 2.69 -7.69
CA HIS A 129 -18.72 4.02 -8.29
C HIS A 129 -18.87 4.00 -9.82
N ASP A 130 -19.22 2.86 -10.41
CA ASP A 130 -19.44 2.69 -11.85
C ASP A 130 -18.27 3.23 -12.72
N CYS A 131 -17.03 3.13 -12.22
CA CYS A 131 -15.86 3.54 -12.95
C CYS A 131 -15.62 2.62 -14.16
N LYS A 132 -15.32 3.21 -15.31
CA LYS A 132 -15.10 2.47 -16.57
C LYS A 132 -13.76 1.72 -16.59
N GLY A 133 -12.78 2.19 -15.86
CA GLY A 133 -11.45 1.61 -15.81
C GLY A 133 -10.51 2.42 -14.94
N MET A 134 -9.28 1.94 -14.85
CA MET A 134 -8.23 2.51 -14.02
C MET A 134 -6.96 2.79 -14.81
N ILE A 135 -6.24 3.83 -14.41
CA ILE A 135 -4.93 4.22 -14.93
C ILE A 135 -3.92 4.10 -13.80
N CYS A 136 -2.86 3.31 -14.02
CA CYS A 136 -1.79 3.07 -13.05
C CYS A 136 -0.43 3.41 -13.66
N ALA A 137 0.22 4.44 -13.14
CA ALA A 137 1.60 4.75 -13.47
C ALA A 137 2.53 4.20 -12.38
N SER A 138 2.92 2.96 -12.51
CA SER A 138 3.82 2.28 -11.55
C SER A 138 4.57 1.16 -12.26
N ALA A 139 5.85 1.06 -11.96
CA ALA A 139 6.72 0.02 -12.53
C ALA A 139 7.06 -1.10 -11.51
N GLY A 140 6.35 -1.17 -10.41
CA GLY A 140 6.65 -2.08 -9.31
C GLY A 140 5.45 -2.94 -8.87
N ASN A 141 5.49 -3.30 -7.60
CA ASN A 141 4.48 -4.18 -6.98
C ASN A 141 3.04 -3.67 -7.15
N THR A 142 2.81 -2.36 -7.13
CA THR A 142 1.47 -1.77 -7.32
C THR A 142 0.90 -2.14 -8.69
N ALA A 143 1.64 -1.87 -9.78
CA ALA A 143 1.18 -2.21 -11.12
C ALA A 143 0.97 -3.72 -11.29
N ARG A 144 1.86 -4.54 -10.71
CA ARG A 144 1.73 -6.00 -10.77
C ARG A 144 0.47 -6.50 -10.06
N ALA A 145 0.18 -5.97 -8.85
CA ALA A 145 -1.03 -6.31 -8.13
C ALA A 145 -2.30 -5.91 -8.91
N PHE A 146 -2.36 -4.68 -9.41
CA PHE A 146 -3.51 -4.25 -10.21
C PHE A 146 -3.63 -5.03 -11.53
N THR A 147 -2.53 -5.34 -12.21
CA THR A 147 -2.54 -6.20 -13.40
C THR A 147 -3.18 -7.55 -13.10
N HIS A 148 -2.77 -8.18 -11.99
CA HIS A 148 -3.31 -9.46 -11.57
C HIS A 148 -4.82 -9.39 -11.28
N PHE A 149 -5.25 -8.51 -10.39
CA PHE A 149 -6.63 -8.49 -9.94
C PHE A 149 -7.59 -7.83 -10.96
N CYS A 150 -7.15 -6.82 -11.73
CA CYS A 150 -7.96 -6.28 -12.82
C CYS A 150 -8.13 -7.30 -13.95
N GLY A 151 -7.12 -8.13 -14.22
CA GLY A 151 -7.25 -9.24 -15.17
C GLY A 151 -8.34 -10.22 -14.75
N LEU A 152 -8.33 -10.66 -13.49
CA LEU A 152 -9.36 -11.57 -12.94
C LEU A 152 -10.76 -10.93 -12.95
N ASP A 153 -10.86 -9.65 -12.61
CA ASP A 153 -12.13 -8.90 -12.54
C ASP A 153 -12.64 -8.47 -13.92
N SER A 154 -11.80 -8.53 -14.96
CA SER A 154 -12.04 -7.89 -16.25
C SER A 154 -12.26 -6.37 -16.12
N MET A 155 -11.65 -5.72 -15.10
CA MET A 155 -11.63 -4.27 -14.97
C MET A 155 -10.62 -3.69 -15.95
N PRO A 156 -11.03 -2.80 -16.87
CA PRO A 156 -10.10 -2.18 -17.80
C PRO A 156 -8.99 -1.42 -17.07
N LEU A 157 -7.74 -1.75 -17.39
CA LEU A 157 -6.56 -1.16 -16.75
C LEU A 157 -5.55 -0.71 -17.81
N ILE A 158 -5.13 0.55 -17.72
CA ILE A 158 -3.96 1.07 -18.45
C ILE A 158 -2.81 1.18 -17.47
N VAL A 159 -1.77 0.37 -17.68
CA VAL A 159 -0.50 0.44 -16.92
C VAL A 159 0.50 1.20 -17.77
N ILE A 160 1.12 2.24 -17.22
CA ILE A 160 2.12 3.04 -17.93
C ILE A 160 3.44 2.96 -17.16
N VAL A 161 4.50 2.53 -17.86
CA VAL A 161 5.84 2.35 -17.29
C VAL A 161 6.89 3.04 -18.14
N GLY A 162 8.01 3.43 -17.52
CA GLY A 162 9.20 3.86 -18.25
C GLY A 162 9.87 2.69 -18.97
N LYS A 163 10.74 3.01 -19.93
CA LYS A 163 11.42 2.10 -20.86
C LYS A 163 11.96 0.81 -20.24
N ASP A 164 12.68 0.92 -19.14
CA ASP A 164 13.41 -0.20 -18.56
C ASP A 164 12.59 -1.04 -17.58
N HIS A 165 11.28 -0.77 -17.46
CA HIS A 165 10.47 -1.35 -16.41
C HIS A 165 9.35 -2.29 -16.89
N GLY A 166 9.14 -2.43 -18.19
CA GLY A 166 8.10 -3.31 -18.73
C GLY A 166 8.21 -4.76 -18.24
N HIS A 167 9.43 -5.28 -18.16
CA HIS A 167 9.71 -6.65 -17.69
C HIS A 167 9.29 -6.93 -16.24
N ARG A 168 9.00 -5.90 -15.44
CA ARG A 168 8.52 -6.02 -14.06
C ARG A 168 7.02 -6.31 -13.96
N ILE A 169 6.29 -6.12 -15.04
CA ILE A 169 4.86 -6.43 -15.11
C ILE A 169 4.71 -7.85 -15.65
N TRP A 170 4.59 -8.77 -14.72
CA TRP A 170 4.46 -10.19 -15.01
C TRP A 170 3.24 -10.78 -14.28
N THR A 171 2.71 -11.86 -14.84
CA THR A 171 1.60 -12.65 -14.29
C THR A 171 1.97 -14.13 -14.27
N LYS A 172 1.12 -14.96 -13.70
CA LYS A 172 1.19 -16.42 -13.91
C LYS A 172 0.81 -16.73 -15.34
N THR A 173 1.46 -17.71 -15.94
CA THR A 173 1.14 -18.15 -17.31
C THR A 173 -0.34 -18.54 -17.44
N GLY A 174 -1.00 -18.03 -18.47
CA GLY A 174 -2.43 -18.23 -18.70
C GLY A 174 -3.35 -17.36 -17.83
N HIS A 175 -2.81 -16.37 -17.12
CA HIS A 175 -3.62 -15.40 -16.41
C HIS A 175 -4.37 -14.49 -17.38
N PRO A 176 -5.66 -14.15 -17.16
CA PRO A 176 -6.39 -13.28 -18.07
C PRO A 176 -5.78 -11.87 -18.10
N THR A 177 -5.44 -11.38 -19.29
CA THR A 177 -4.84 -10.06 -19.51
C THR A 177 -5.57 -9.23 -20.55
N ASP A 178 -6.71 -9.67 -21.07
CA ASP A 178 -7.46 -8.98 -22.14
C ASP A 178 -7.92 -7.57 -21.74
N SER A 179 -8.17 -7.35 -20.43
CA SER A 179 -8.52 -6.03 -19.90
C SER A 179 -7.32 -5.14 -19.59
N ILE A 180 -6.09 -5.62 -19.83
CA ILE A 180 -4.85 -4.94 -19.43
C ILE A 180 -4.15 -4.35 -20.65
N LYS A 181 -3.92 -3.05 -20.63
CA LYS A 181 -3.16 -2.31 -21.65
C LYS A 181 -1.85 -1.82 -21.06
N LEU A 182 -0.76 -2.57 -21.28
CA LEU A 182 0.58 -2.15 -20.87
C LEU A 182 1.15 -1.17 -21.89
N VAL A 183 1.47 0.03 -21.46
CA VAL A 183 2.11 1.08 -22.27
C VAL A 183 3.53 1.32 -21.78
N VAL A 184 4.50 1.31 -22.69
CA VAL A 184 5.91 1.61 -22.40
C VAL A 184 6.27 2.96 -23.01
N VAL A 185 6.81 3.86 -22.17
CA VAL A 185 7.35 5.17 -22.58
C VAL A 185 8.82 4.99 -22.92
N GLU A 186 9.14 4.91 -24.24
CA GLU A 186 10.45 4.49 -24.77
C GLU A 186 11.60 5.44 -24.44
N ASP A 187 11.32 6.73 -24.29
CA ASP A 187 12.29 7.80 -23.99
C ASP A 187 12.09 8.42 -22.60
N GLY A 188 11.37 7.71 -21.70
CA GLY A 188 10.94 8.24 -20.43
C GLY A 188 11.25 7.36 -19.23
N ASP A 189 11.34 8.00 -18.08
CA ASP A 189 11.45 7.38 -16.77
C ASP A 189 10.06 7.18 -16.07
N TYR A 190 10.08 6.88 -14.79
CA TYR A 190 8.87 6.75 -13.96
C TYR A 190 8.03 8.05 -13.92
N TYR A 191 8.67 9.22 -13.91
CA TYR A 191 7.97 10.51 -13.82
C TYR A 191 7.36 10.94 -15.13
N ASP A 192 8.03 10.60 -16.25
CA ASP A 192 7.48 10.74 -17.58
C ASP A 192 6.23 9.87 -17.73
N ALA A 193 6.27 8.61 -17.28
CA ALA A 193 5.11 7.73 -17.24
C ALA A 193 3.95 8.31 -16.42
N LYS A 194 4.22 8.90 -15.25
CA LYS A 194 3.20 9.61 -14.44
C LYS A 194 2.61 10.83 -15.17
N THR A 195 3.42 11.55 -15.92
CA THR A 195 2.98 12.72 -16.69
C THR A 195 2.05 12.29 -17.82
N VAL A 196 2.40 11.24 -18.57
CA VAL A 196 1.55 10.64 -19.60
C VAL A 196 0.23 10.16 -18.98
N ALA A 197 0.28 9.44 -17.87
CA ALA A 197 -0.91 8.97 -17.16
C ALA A 197 -1.86 10.11 -16.76
N LYS A 198 -1.34 11.20 -16.20
CA LYS A 198 -2.13 12.40 -15.86
C LYS A 198 -2.72 13.05 -17.12
N GLY A 199 -2.01 12.99 -18.25
CA GLY A 199 -2.48 13.52 -19.53
C GLY A 199 -3.71 12.78 -20.05
N ILE A 200 -3.70 11.45 -20.03
CA ILE A 200 -4.86 10.64 -20.47
C ILE A 200 -6.01 10.70 -19.46
N ALA A 201 -5.72 10.70 -18.16
CA ALA A 201 -6.76 10.75 -17.13
C ALA A 201 -7.68 11.97 -17.22
N LYS A 202 -7.17 13.10 -17.70
CA LYS A 202 -7.95 14.32 -17.93
C LYS A 202 -8.97 14.20 -19.06
N GLN A 203 -8.82 13.23 -19.96
CA GLN A 203 -9.60 13.10 -21.19
C GLN A 203 -10.46 11.83 -21.18
N LEU A 204 -10.08 10.80 -20.44
CA LEU A 204 -10.85 9.55 -20.35
C LEU A 204 -11.97 9.66 -19.31
N ILE A 205 -13.15 10.06 -19.78
CA ILE A 205 -14.34 10.22 -18.90
C ILE A 205 -14.74 8.86 -18.29
N GLY A 206 -14.85 8.84 -16.96
CA GLY A 206 -15.19 7.65 -16.18
C GLY A 206 -14.01 6.76 -15.83
N TRP A 207 -12.80 7.08 -16.28
CA TRP A 207 -11.58 6.42 -15.85
C TRP A 207 -10.98 7.14 -14.64
N GLN A 208 -10.36 6.37 -13.75
CA GLN A 208 -9.79 6.89 -12.51
C GLN A 208 -8.30 6.57 -12.41
N MET A 209 -7.53 7.50 -11.83
CA MET A 209 -6.17 7.18 -11.39
C MET A 209 -6.22 6.23 -10.19
N GLU A 210 -5.22 5.35 -10.06
CA GLU A 210 -5.10 4.45 -8.90
C GLU A 210 -4.96 5.20 -7.55
N GLY A 211 -4.52 6.45 -7.61
CA GLY A 211 -4.58 7.43 -6.52
C GLY A 211 -3.45 7.37 -5.49
N SER A 212 -2.58 6.36 -5.52
CA SER A 212 -1.47 6.23 -4.55
C SER A 212 -1.96 6.39 -3.10
N VAL A 213 -1.25 7.21 -2.30
CA VAL A 213 -1.59 7.50 -0.91
C VAL A 213 -2.94 8.22 -0.73
N HIS A 214 -3.45 8.90 -1.76
CA HIS A 214 -4.74 9.60 -1.71
C HIS A 214 -5.96 8.68 -1.83
N ASN A 215 -5.75 7.44 -2.24
CA ASN A 215 -6.83 6.47 -2.33
C ASN A 215 -7.05 5.78 -0.98
N VAL A 216 -8.18 6.07 -0.33
CA VAL A 216 -8.54 5.51 0.97
C VAL A 216 -8.63 3.97 0.93
N ALA A 217 -9.13 3.38 -0.16
CA ALA A 217 -9.20 1.92 -0.28
C ALA A 217 -7.81 1.25 -0.30
N ARG A 218 -6.81 1.93 -0.84
CA ARG A 218 -5.42 1.45 -0.78
C ARG A 218 -4.89 1.47 0.64
N ARG A 219 -5.08 2.60 1.36
CA ARG A 219 -4.61 2.71 2.73
C ARG A 219 -5.34 1.78 3.68
N ASP A 220 -6.67 1.72 3.60
CA ASP A 220 -7.48 0.84 4.45
C ASP A 220 -7.21 -0.65 4.13
N GLY A 221 -7.01 -0.99 2.86
CA GLY A 221 -6.61 -2.34 2.45
C GLY A 221 -5.28 -2.76 3.08
N ILE A 222 -4.22 -1.95 2.94
CA ILE A 222 -2.93 -2.22 3.61
C ILE A 222 -3.07 -2.16 5.13
N GLY A 223 -3.76 -1.16 5.66
CA GLY A 223 -3.93 -0.97 7.11
C GLY A 223 -4.54 -2.19 7.79
N SER A 224 -5.29 -3.03 7.06
CA SER A 224 -5.85 -4.27 7.59
C SER A 224 -4.79 -5.26 8.09
N LEU A 225 -3.51 -5.09 7.73
CA LEU A 225 -2.41 -5.86 8.32
C LEU A 225 -2.29 -5.65 9.84
N LEU A 226 -2.59 -4.43 10.31
CA LEU A 226 -2.60 -4.17 11.75
C LEU A 226 -3.81 -4.80 12.43
N LEU A 227 -4.96 -4.85 11.75
CA LEU A 227 -6.13 -5.57 12.26
C LEU A 227 -5.81 -7.06 12.42
N ASP A 228 -5.20 -7.69 11.40
CA ASP A 228 -4.78 -9.08 11.47
C ASP A 228 -3.78 -9.32 12.62
N ALA A 229 -2.79 -8.43 12.77
CA ALA A 229 -1.83 -8.49 13.86
C ALA A 229 -2.51 -8.31 15.24
N ALA A 230 -3.31 -7.28 15.43
CA ALA A 230 -3.94 -6.97 16.71
C ALA A 230 -4.88 -8.10 17.18
N PHE A 231 -5.72 -8.62 16.29
CA PHE A 231 -6.61 -9.73 16.63
C PHE A 231 -5.88 -11.07 16.82
N THR A 232 -4.75 -11.29 16.13
CA THR A 232 -3.92 -12.49 16.34
C THR A 232 -3.17 -12.43 17.66
N MET A 233 -2.70 -11.25 18.06
CA MET A 233 -1.96 -11.03 19.32
C MET A 233 -2.85 -10.75 20.52
N ASP A 234 -4.15 -10.47 20.30
CA ASP A 234 -5.11 -9.97 21.30
C ASP A 234 -4.66 -8.66 21.99
N ARG A 235 -3.93 -7.83 21.25
CA ARG A 235 -3.42 -6.52 21.68
C ARG A 235 -2.82 -5.71 20.54
N LEU A 236 -2.65 -4.40 20.72
CA LEU A 236 -1.84 -3.58 19.83
C LEU A 236 -0.33 -3.82 20.11
N PRO A 237 0.54 -3.82 19.08
CA PRO A 237 1.97 -3.82 19.27
C PRO A 237 2.45 -2.49 19.87
N GLU A 238 3.55 -2.51 20.61
CA GLU A 238 4.23 -1.29 21.07
C GLU A 238 5.02 -0.64 19.93
N HIS A 239 5.65 -1.47 19.09
CA HIS A 239 6.50 -1.03 17.98
C HIS A 239 6.07 -1.68 16.66
N TYR A 240 6.11 -0.87 15.59
CA TYR A 240 5.84 -1.32 14.22
C TYR A 240 6.97 -0.89 13.28
N PHE A 241 7.62 -1.83 12.60
CA PHE A 241 8.74 -1.62 11.71
C PHE A 241 8.34 -1.82 10.25
N GLN A 242 8.67 -0.84 9.39
CA GLN A 242 8.43 -0.95 7.94
C GLN A 242 9.44 -0.16 7.11
N GLY A 243 9.90 -0.73 5.99
CA GLY A 243 10.57 0.01 4.92
C GLY A 243 9.58 0.93 4.20
N ILE A 244 9.93 2.22 4.03
CA ILE A 244 9.02 3.24 3.50
C ILE A 244 9.52 3.86 2.20
N GLY A 245 8.60 3.93 1.20
CA GLY A 245 8.75 4.74 0.00
C GLY A 245 7.76 5.91 0.00
N GLY A 246 6.55 5.72 -0.50
CA GLY A 246 5.53 6.77 -0.65
C GLY A 246 4.65 7.06 0.57
N GLY A 247 4.56 6.13 1.53
CA GLY A 247 3.83 6.33 2.79
C GLY A 247 2.47 5.65 2.98
N PRO A 248 1.79 5.06 1.98
CA PRO A 248 0.43 4.54 2.20
C PRO A 248 0.34 3.44 3.27
N GLY A 249 1.38 2.59 3.41
CA GLY A 249 1.41 1.53 4.41
C GLY A 249 1.40 2.05 5.85
N PRO A 250 2.41 2.82 6.26
CA PRO A 250 2.47 3.37 7.62
C PRO A 250 1.27 4.25 7.98
N ILE A 251 0.76 5.04 7.02
CA ILE A 251 -0.43 5.87 7.23
C ILE A 251 -1.65 4.98 7.46
N GLY A 252 -1.86 3.95 6.63
CA GLY A 252 -2.98 3.03 6.81
C GLY A 252 -2.92 2.25 8.13
N VAL A 253 -1.73 1.83 8.55
CA VAL A 253 -1.51 1.19 9.86
C VAL A 253 -1.87 2.13 11.01
N HIS A 254 -1.46 3.40 10.93
CA HIS A 254 -1.78 4.40 11.93
C HIS A 254 -3.29 4.67 12.00
N GLU A 255 -3.94 4.88 10.85
CA GLU A 255 -5.39 5.07 10.74
C GLU A 255 -6.17 3.90 11.35
N MET A 256 -5.73 2.65 11.14
CA MET A 256 -6.37 1.47 11.75
C MET A 256 -6.13 1.37 13.25
N ALA A 257 -4.94 1.74 13.75
CA ALA A 257 -4.67 1.79 15.19
C ALA A 257 -5.59 2.81 15.89
N GLU A 258 -5.72 4.02 15.34
CA GLU A 258 -6.63 5.03 15.87
C GLU A 258 -8.08 4.55 15.90
N ARG A 259 -8.54 3.87 14.83
CA ARG A 259 -9.91 3.30 14.77
C ARG A 259 -10.12 2.22 15.84
N LEU A 260 -9.17 1.30 16.02
CA LEU A 260 -9.25 0.26 17.05
C LEU A 260 -9.36 0.85 18.46
N ILE A 261 -8.57 1.89 18.76
CA ILE A 261 -8.57 2.58 20.05
C ILE A 261 -9.88 3.39 20.22
N THR A 262 -10.25 4.19 19.21
CA THR A 262 -11.44 5.05 19.27
C THR A 262 -12.74 4.25 19.37
N SER A 263 -12.80 3.07 18.75
CA SER A 263 -13.95 2.16 18.85
C SER A 263 -14.01 1.40 20.17
N GLY A 264 -12.96 1.46 21.00
CA GLY A 264 -12.85 0.73 22.25
C GLY A 264 -12.60 -0.78 22.07
N GLN A 265 -12.20 -1.22 20.86
CA GLN A 265 -11.88 -2.64 20.62
C GLN A 265 -10.52 -3.04 21.19
N PHE A 266 -9.59 -2.10 21.24
CA PHE A 266 -8.31 -2.26 21.92
C PHE A 266 -7.96 -1.00 22.71
N GLU A 267 -7.26 -1.18 23.81
CA GLU A 267 -6.76 -0.10 24.66
C GLU A 267 -5.25 0.12 24.42
N GLY A 268 -4.74 1.30 24.76
CA GLY A 268 -3.32 1.64 24.68
C GLY A 268 -3.03 2.77 23.70
N PRO A 269 -1.76 3.13 23.54
CA PRO A 269 -1.32 4.10 22.55
C PRO A 269 -1.30 3.48 21.14
N VAL A 270 -1.30 4.33 20.12
CA VAL A 270 -0.98 3.89 18.75
C VAL A 270 0.45 3.32 18.72
N PRO A 271 0.71 2.26 17.93
CA PRO A 271 2.03 1.68 17.79
C PRO A 271 3.09 2.70 17.36
N ARG A 272 4.23 2.71 18.04
CA ARG A 272 5.36 3.55 17.65
C ARG A 272 5.88 3.14 16.29
N GLN A 273 5.84 4.06 15.31
CA GLN A 273 6.24 3.82 13.94
C GLN A 273 7.76 3.91 13.77
N HIS A 274 8.39 2.86 13.28
CA HIS A 274 9.81 2.82 12.93
C HIS A 274 9.94 2.65 11.42
N LEU A 275 10.27 3.76 10.73
CA LEU A 275 10.26 3.83 9.28
C LEU A 275 11.66 3.90 8.71
N SER A 276 11.98 3.03 7.75
CA SER A 276 13.35 2.89 7.24
C SER A 276 13.46 3.11 5.72
N GLN A 277 14.55 3.74 5.30
CA GLN A 277 14.88 4.04 3.91
C GLN A 277 16.32 3.59 3.59
N ASN A 278 16.65 3.49 2.28
CA ASN A 278 18.03 3.32 1.85
C ASN A 278 18.83 4.58 2.23
N ILE A 279 20.06 4.40 2.67
CA ILE A 279 20.91 5.53 3.06
C ILE A 279 21.21 6.50 1.91
N GLU A 280 21.26 5.99 0.69
CA GLU A 280 21.53 6.79 -0.52
C GLU A 280 20.32 7.63 -0.95
N HIS A 281 19.10 7.29 -0.50
CA HIS A 281 17.85 7.99 -0.82
C HIS A 281 16.90 7.95 0.37
N CYS A 282 16.99 8.93 1.25
CA CYS A 282 16.28 8.95 2.53
C CYS A 282 15.60 10.31 2.85
N PRO A 283 14.79 10.87 1.94
CA PRO A 283 14.24 12.22 2.12
C PRO A 283 13.36 12.36 3.36
N ILE A 284 12.60 11.33 3.72
CA ILE A 284 11.78 11.32 4.94
C ILE A 284 12.67 11.40 6.19
N HIS A 285 13.74 10.60 6.23
CA HIS A 285 14.69 10.62 7.33
C HIS A 285 15.36 12.00 7.48
N ASN A 286 15.85 12.56 6.37
CA ASN A 286 16.53 13.85 6.37
C ASN A 286 15.63 14.98 6.91
N ALA A 287 14.39 15.07 6.42
CA ALA A 287 13.44 16.07 6.90
C ALA A 287 13.06 15.87 8.38
N TRP A 288 12.84 14.60 8.80
CA TRP A 288 12.51 14.26 10.19
C TRP A 288 13.63 14.60 11.15
N GLN A 289 14.89 14.24 10.84
CA GLN A 289 16.05 14.57 11.66
C GLN A 289 16.29 16.09 11.74
N ALA A 290 15.99 16.80 10.66
CA ALA A 290 16.02 18.27 10.63
C ALA A 290 14.81 18.92 11.33
N ARG A 291 13.88 18.13 11.90
CA ARG A 291 12.65 18.58 12.57
C ARG A 291 11.77 19.47 11.70
N ARG A 292 11.68 19.15 10.41
CA ARG A 292 10.85 19.87 9.44
C ARG A 292 9.56 19.08 9.18
N ASP A 293 8.48 19.81 8.99
CA ASP A 293 7.16 19.25 8.62
C ASP A 293 6.94 19.12 7.11
N HIS A 294 7.94 19.50 6.31
CA HIS A 294 7.91 19.43 4.86
C HIS A 294 9.27 19.02 4.30
N LEU A 295 9.25 18.51 3.07
CA LEU A 295 10.46 18.13 2.32
C LEU A 295 11.02 19.33 1.58
N LEU A 296 12.34 19.40 1.50
CA LEU A 296 13.09 20.35 0.70
C LEU A 296 13.91 19.63 -0.38
N PRO A 297 14.32 20.32 -1.45
CA PRO A 297 15.18 19.70 -2.48
C PRO A 297 16.46 19.06 -1.93
N GLU A 298 17.05 19.65 -0.88
CA GLU A 298 18.25 19.13 -0.21
C GLU A 298 18.06 17.83 0.56
N ASP A 299 16.82 17.39 0.80
CA ASP A 299 16.54 16.09 1.41
C ASP A 299 16.78 14.94 0.45
N PHE A 300 16.75 15.24 -0.83
CA PHE A 300 16.97 14.30 -1.91
C PHE A 300 18.43 14.30 -2.36
N PRO A 301 18.95 13.20 -2.88
CA PRO A 301 20.27 13.19 -3.49
C PRO A 301 20.31 14.17 -4.68
N SER A 302 21.44 14.88 -4.84
CA SER A 302 21.65 15.87 -5.92
C SER A 302 21.78 15.22 -7.30
N GLU A 303 22.14 13.93 -7.34
CA GLU A 303 22.31 13.13 -8.54
C GLU A 303 21.47 11.85 -8.47
N GLU A 304 21.31 11.20 -9.58
CA GLU A 304 20.65 9.89 -9.60
C GLU A 304 21.52 8.85 -8.89
N VAL A 305 20.93 8.14 -7.95
CA VAL A 305 21.61 7.15 -7.12
C VAL A 305 21.10 5.74 -7.37
N THR A 306 21.99 4.78 -7.32
CA THR A 306 21.63 3.36 -7.23
C THR A 306 21.40 2.99 -5.78
N VAL A 307 20.30 2.30 -5.49
CA VAL A 307 19.93 1.89 -4.14
C VAL A 307 19.70 0.38 -4.09
N TYR A 308 19.85 -0.21 -2.93
CA TYR A 308 19.57 -1.63 -2.73
C TYR A 308 18.08 -1.97 -2.91
N SER A 309 17.21 -1.18 -2.33
CA SER A 309 15.76 -1.36 -2.45
C SER A 309 15.14 -0.25 -3.32
N ASP A 310 15.07 -0.47 -4.62
CA ASP A 310 14.45 0.47 -5.56
C ASP A 310 12.93 0.61 -5.36
N TYR A 311 12.28 -0.37 -4.73
CA TYR A 311 10.87 -0.28 -4.30
C TYR A 311 10.61 0.84 -3.29
N LEU A 312 11.64 1.32 -2.59
CA LEU A 312 11.56 2.42 -1.63
C LEU A 312 11.93 3.78 -2.24
N LEU A 313 12.36 3.81 -3.51
CA LEU A 313 12.60 5.07 -4.22
C LEU A 313 11.29 5.84 -4.41
N ASN A 314 11.24 7.05 -3.88
CA ASN A 314 10.11 7.95 -4.11
C ASN A 314 10.57 9.42 -4.03
N LYS A 315 10.43 10.17 -5.14
CA LYS A 315 10.81 11.59 -5.22
C LYS A 315 9.72 12.54 -4.70
N GLY A 316 8.58 12.02 -4.23
CA GLY A 316 7.46 12.82 -3.71
C GLY A 316 6.63 12.01 -2.70
N PRO A 317 7.23 11.53 -1.59
CA PRO A 317 6.46 10.86 -0.56
C PRO A 317 5.47 11.81 0.11
N ALA A 318 4.37 11.26 0.63
CA ALA A 318 3.34 12.02 1.33
C ALA A 318 3.81 12.40 2.75
N TYR A 319 4.81 13.24 2.85
CA TYR A 319 5.43 13.60 4.13
C TYR A 319 4.71 14.74 4.84
N GLY A 320 4.65 15.94 4.25
CA GLY A 320 4.17 17.15 4.90
C GLY A 320 2.70 17.49 4.62
N GLN A 321 1.93 16.55 4.10
CA GLN A 321 0.48 16.70 3.96
C GLN A 321 -0.19 16.43 5.32
N VAL A 322 -1.29 17.13 5.63
CA VAL A 322 -2.08 16.83 6.82
C VAL A 322 -2.58 15.37 6.75
N GLY A 323 -2.29 14.59 7.78
CA GLY A 323 -2.47 13.12 7.80
C GLY A 323 -1.35 12.34 7.11
N GLY A 324 -0.27 13.00 6.68
CA GLY A 324 0.89 12.40 6.04
C GLY A 324 1.88 11.78 7.02
N VAL A 325 3.04 11.36 6.49
CA VAL A 325 4.06 10.62 7.25
C VAL A 325 4.62 11.44 8.41
N HIS A 326 4.79 12.76 8.28
CA HIS A 326 5.20 13.62 9.39
C HIS A 326 4.22 13.54 10.56
N ASP A 327 2.92 13.64 10.28
CA ASP A 327 1.91 13.65 11.33
C ASP A 327 1.83 12.32 12.06
N ILE A 328 1.89 11.19 11.34
CA ILE A 328 1.86 9.86 11.97
C ILE A 328 3.13 9.59 12.80
N LEU A 329 4.30 10.03 12.34
CA LEU A 329 5.54 9.94 13.13
C LEU A 329 5.43 10.75 14.43
N LYS A 330 4.89 11.96 14.34
CA LYS A 330 4.67 12.83 15.50
C LYS A 330 3.65 12.22 16.47
N ALA A 331 2.52 11.73 15.97
CA ALA A 331 1.45 11.16 16.80
C ALA A 331 1.88 9.86 17.48
N SER A 332 2.71 9.05 16.84
CA SER A 332 3.20 7.77 17.37
C SER A 332 4.51 7.86 18.15
N ASN A 333 5.06 9.06 18.36
CA ASN A 333 6.45 9.25 18.84
C ASN A 333 7.45 8.42 18.01
N GLY A 334 7.25 8.40 16.71
CA GLY A 334 7.94 7.53 15.76
C GLY A 334 9.42 7.86 15.55
N GLN A 335 10.11 6.98 14.86
CA GLN A 335 11.52 7.10 14.54
C GLN A 335 11.79 6.74 13.08
N THR A 336 12.85 7.28 12.52
CA THR A 336 13.30 6.99 11.16
C THR A 336 14.73 6.45 11.13
N TYR A 337 15.01 5.57 10.17
CA TYR A 337 16.31 4.91 10.03
C TYR A 337 16.80 4.98 8.59
N THR A 338 18.12 5.03 8.44
CA THR A 338 18.79 4.80 7.17
C THR A 338 19.54 3.48 7.20
N VAL A 339 19.41 2.71 6.13
CA VAL A 339 19.98 1.36 6.07
C VAL A 339 20.94 1.25 4.89
N LYS A 340 22.15 0.77 5.15
CA LYS A 340 23.16 0.46 4.13
C LYS A 340 22.79 -0.84 3.42
N GLU A 341 23.18 -0.95 2.15
CA GLU A 341 23.00 -2.17 1.37
C GLU A 341 23.60 -3.41 2.06
N SER A 342 24.80 -3.29 2.66
CA SER A 342 25.44 -4.38 3.39
C SER A 342 24.57 -4.92 4.52
N ASP A 343 23.98 -4.04 5.30
CA ASP A 343 23.18 -4.38 6.48
C ASP A 343 21.86 -5.01 6.06
N ALA A 344 21.22 -4.45 5.03
CA ALA A 344 20.02 -5.02 4.45
C ALA A 344 20.23 -6.42 3.85
N LYS A 345 21.37 -6.66 3.17
CA LYS A 345 21.73 -7.99 2.65
C LYS A 345 21.92 -9.01 3.77
N LEU A 346 22.59 -8.64 4.86
CA LEU A 346 22.76 -9.50 6.03
C LEU A 346 21.39 -9.80 6.68
N ALA A 347 20.55 -8.80 6.85
CA ALA A 347 19.20 -8.97 7.38
C ALA A 347 18.35 -9.89 6.49
N LYS A 348 18.42 -9.73 5.15
CA LYS A 348 17.74 -10.64 4.21
C LYS A 348 18.20 -12.08 4.41
N THR A 349 19.52 -12.32 4.41
CA THR A 349 20.09 -13.66 4.61
C THR A 349 19.67 -14.26 5.95
N LEU A 350 19.69 -13.47 7.03
CA LEU A 350 19.26 -13.91 8.35
C LEU A 350 17.79 -14.38 8.32
N PHE A 351 16.88 -13.56 7.82
CA PHE A 351 15.46 -13.89 7.73
C PHE A 351 15.23 -15.17 6.92
N GLU A 352 15.79 -15.23 5.72
CA GLU A 352 15.61 -16.35 4.80
C GLU A 352 16.18 -17.65 5.33
N THR A 353 17.30 -17.58 6.05
CA THR A 353 17.91 -18.75 6.69
C THR A 353 17.05 -19.29 7.84
N ILE A 354 16.46 -18.39 8.65
CA ILE A 354 15.72 -18.78 9.84
C ILE A 354 14.28 -19.18 9.49
N GLU A 355 13.60 -18.36 8.68
CA GLU A 355 12.19 -18.55 8.37
C GLU A 355 11.95 -19.47 7.15
N GLY A 356 12.96 -19.73 6.35
CA GLY A 356 12.90 -20.66 5.21
C GLY A 356 12.11 -20.14 4.00
N ILE A 357 11.95 -18.82 3.87
CA ILE A 357 11.22 -18.17 2.77
C ILE A 357 11.96 -16.92 2.33
N ASP A 358 12.01 -16.67 1.01
CA ASP A 358 12.58 -15.45 0.46
C ASP A 358 11.77 -14.20 0.78
N ILE A 359 12.47 -13.08 1.01
CA ILE A 359 11.83 -11.77 1.22
C ILE A 359 12.30 -10.73 0.22
N MET A 360 11.42 -9.79 -0.10
CA MET A 360 11.79 -8.64 -0.93
C MET A 360 12.64 -7.64 -0.15
N THR A 361 13.44 -6.85 -0.89
CA THR A 361 14.38 -5.88 -0.31
C THR A 361 13.76 -4.88 0.68
N PRO A 362 12.50 -4.40 0.58
CA PRO A 362 11.88 -3.56 1.61
C PRO A 362 11.77 -4.23 2.98
N GLY A 363 11.47 -5.54 3.03
CA GLY A 363 11.43 -6.32 4.27
C GLY A 363 12.82 -6.44 4.91
N ALA A 364 13.86 -6.61 4.09
CA ALA A 364 15.25 -6.65 4.54
C ALA A 364 15.68 -5.30 5.17
N VAL A 365 15.29 -4.17 4.55
CA VAL A 365 15.54 -2.83 5.09
C VAL A 365 14.80 -2.62 6.42
N ALA A 366 13.56 -3.12 6.55
CA ALA A 366 12.83 -3.06 7.81
C ALA A 366 13.50 -3.87 8.92
N LEU A 367 13.94 -5.11 8.64
CA LEU A 367 14.64 -5.94 9.61
C LEU A 367 16.00 -5.33 10.03
N ALA A 368 16.76 -4.81 9.08
CA ALA A 368 18.02 -4.12 9.42
C ALA A 368 17.79 -2.91 10.34
N SER A 369 16.71 -2.16 10.15
CA SER A 369 16.35 -1.05 11.04
C SER A 369 15.92 -1.52 12.44
N LEU A 370 15.26 -2.67 12.55
CA LEU A 370 14.97 -3.28 13.86
C LEU A 370 16.27 -3.66 14.59
N GLN A 371 17.24 -4.23 13.89
CA GLN A 371 18.56 -4.53 14.46
C GLN A 371 19.27 -3.25 14.96
N GLN A 372 19.20 -2.15 14.18
CA GLN A 372 19.74 -0.84 14.62
C GLN A 372 19.04 -0.33 15.88
N ALA A 373 17.70 -0.46 15.95
CA ALA A 373 16.91 0.00 17.10
C ALA A 373 17.25 -0.79 18.38
N LEU A 374 17.48 -2.10 18.28
CA LEU A 374 17.91 -2.95 19.39
C LEU A 374 19.31 -2.57 19.88
N VAL A 375 20.26 -2.38 18.97
CA VAL A 375 21.64 -2.00 19.31
C VAL A 375 21.69 -0.61 19.98
N SER A 376 20.86 0.33 19.54
CA SER A 376 20.80 1.68 20.15
C SER A 376 20.01 1.75 21.46
N GLY A 377 19.31 0.68 21.84
CA GLY A 377 18.41 0.69 23.00
C GLY A 377 17.11 1.48 22.79
N GLU A 378 16.76 1.78 21.54
CA GLU A 378 15.52 2.46 21.17
C GLU A 378 14.29 1.55 21.31
N VAL A 379 14.51 0.24 21.24
CA VAL A 379 13.53 -0.82 21.45
C VAL A 379 14.08 -1.80 22.49
N ASP A 380 13.29 -2.07 23.51
CA ASP A 380 13.62 -3.10 24.48
C ASP A 380 13.36 -4.50 23.91
N SER A 381 14.20 -5.46 24.20
CA SER A 381 14.10 -6.83 23.70
C SER A 381 12.83 -7.57 24.15
N SER A 382 12.16 -7.08 25.19
CA SER A 382 10.88 -7.61 25.69
C SER A 382 9.64 -6.91 25.14
N SER A 383 9.81 -5.78 24.41
CA SER A 383 8.69 -5.03 23.85
C SER A 383 7.98 -5.80 22.73
N CYS A 384 6.65 -5.74 22.76
CA CYS A 384 5.82 -6.31 21.69
C CYS A 384 6.05 -5.57 20.37
N THR A 385 6.74 -6.22 19.45
CA THR A 385 7.20 -5.62 18.19
C THR A 385 6.63 -6.37 16.99
N VAL A 386 6.05 -5.62 16.05
CA VAL A 386 5.65 -6.14 14.74
C VAL A 386 6.65 -5.70 13.68
N LEU A 387 7.28 -6.66 13.02
CA LEU A 387 8.10 -6.48 11.83
C LEU A 387 7.27 -6.76 10.58
N ASN A 388 7.07 -5.74 9.75
CA ASN A 388 6.33 -5.89 8.50
C ASN A 388 7.25 -6.35 7.35
N ILE A 389 7.10 -7.59 6.93
CA ILE A 389 7.67 -8.13 5.71
C ILE A 389 6.68 -7.87 4.56
N SER A 390 6.81 -6.72 3.94
CA SER A 390 5.86 -6.18 2.97
C SER A 390 5.84 -6.89 1.61
N GLY A 391 6.69 -7.90 1.43
CA GLY A 391 6.72 -8.76 0.25
C GLY A 391 7.70 -9.91 0.40
N GLY A 392 7.35 -11.08 -0.14
CA GLY A 392 8.20 -12.26 -0.12
C GLY A 392 7.60 -13.46 -0.84
N GLY A 393 8.35 -14.57 -0.86
CA GLY A 393 7.96 -15.80 -1.55
C GLY A 393 7.91 -15.67 -3.07
N VAL A 394 8.52 -14.64 -3.65
CA VAL A 394 8.50 -14.39 -5.11
C VAL A 394 9.43 -15.36 -5.83
N GLU A 395 10.59 -15.64 -5.28
CA GLU A 395 11.54 -16.62 -5.84
C GLU A 395 10.93 -18.01 -5.82
N ARG A 396 10.34 -18.39 -4.68
CA ARG A 396 9.59 -19.63 -4.51
C ARG A 396 8.39 -19.73 -5.47
N LEU A 397 7.59 -18.68 -5.59
CA LEU A 397 6.45 -18.63 -6.50
C LEU A 397 6.89 -18.93 -7.95
N ARG A 398 8.01 -18.33 -8.40
CA ARG A 398 8.55 -18.55 -9.74
C ARG A 398 9.14 -19.94 -9.95
N GLN A 399 9.59 -20.61 -8.89
CA GLN A 399 10.03 -22.02 -8.95
C GLN A 399 8.85 -22.97 -9.07
N GLU A 400 7.77 -22.71 -8.35
CA GLU A 400 6.60 -23.59 -8.30
C GLU A 400 5.58 -23.31 -9.41
N GLN A 401 5.57 -22.09 -9.97
CA GLN A 401 4.58 -21.65 -10.95
C GLN A 401 5.26 -20.92 -12.12
N SER A 402 4.87 -21.27 -13.33
CA SER A 402 5.33 -20.54 -14.52
C SER A 402 4.78 -19.12 -14.53
N THR A 403 5.64 -18.17 -14.85
CA THR A 403 5.28 -16.75 -14.99
C THR A 403 5.68 -16.22 -16.35
N GLU A 404 4.93 -15.25 -16.86
CA GLU A 404 5.19 -14.58 -18.13
C GLU A 404 5.09 -13.06 -17.99
N VAL A 405 5.89 -12.34 -18.75
CA VAL A 405 5.83 -10.87 -18.81
C VAL A 405 4.62 -10.47 -19.64
N VAL A 406 3.88 -9.47 -19.18
CA VAL A 406 2.77 -8.92 -19.98
C VAL A 406 3.32 -8.16 -21.17
N GLU A 407 2.89 -8.55 -22.37
CA GLU A 407 3.34 -7.89 -23.61
C GLU A 407 2.81 -6.45 -23.69
N PRO A 408 3.64 -5.49 -24.10
CA PRO A 408 3.20 -4.12 -24.29
C PRO A 408 2.12 -4.01 -25.38
N TRP A 409 0.95 -3.48 -25.02
CA TRP A 409 -0.09 -3.11 -25.98
C TRP A 409 0.36 -1.96 -26.87
N LEU A 410 1.09 -0.97 -26.30
CA LEU A 410 1.57 0.20 -27.06
C LEU A 410 2.94 0.66 -26.54
N ARG A 411 3.76 1.18 -27.46
CA ARG A 411 5.01 1.88 -27.16
C ARG A 411 4.90 3.32 -27.63
N VAL A 412 5.22 4.28 -26.77
CA VAL A 412 5.05 5.70 -27.05
C VAL A 412 6.27 6.50 -26.61
N ASN A 413 6.43 7.71 -27.15
CA ASN A 413 7.37 8.69 -26.62
C ASN A 413 6.68 9.60 -25.60
N LYS A 414 7.41 10.15 -24.65
CA LYS A 414 6.86 11.01 -23.60
C LYS A 414 6.18 12.27 -24.10
N ALA A 415 6.65 12.82 -25.24
CA ALA A 415 6.17 14.10 -25.79
C ALA A 415 4.72 14.02 -26.29
N ASP A 416 4.33 12.91 -26.92
CA ASP A 416 3.03 12.71 -27.55
C ASP A 416 2.28 11.49 -27.05
N GLY A 417 2.83 10.81 -26.03
CA GLY A 417 2.34 9.53 -25.51
C GLY A 417 0.87 9.57 -25.11
N ALA A 418 0.42 10.64 -24.47
CA ALA A 418 -0.99 10.78 -24.09
C ALA A 418 -1.92 10.79 -25.33
N SER A 419 -1.58 11.54 -26.37
CA SER A 419 -2.39 11.61 -27.60
C SER A 419 -2.36 10.32 -28.39
N MET A 420 -1.23 9.62 -28.42
CA MET A 420 -1.11 8.31 -29.07
C MET A 420 -1.98 7.25 -28.40
N ILE A 421 -1.96 7.20 -27.06
CA ILE A 421 -2.79 6.27 -26.28
C ILE A 421 -4.29 6.53 -26.54
N LEU A 422 -4.72 7.79 -26.47
CA LEU A 422 -6.12 8.15 -26.71
C LEU A 422 -6.57 7.78 -28.12
N LYS A 423 -5.75 8.06 -29.14
CA LYS A 423 -6.03 7.69 -30.53
C LYS A 423 -6.11 6.17 -30.71
N ALA A 424 -5.25 5.40 -30.04
CA ALA A 424 -5.27 3.94 -30.12
C ALA A 424 -6.54 3.36 -29.46
N LEU A 425 -7.01 3.96 -28.35
CA LEU A 425 -8.26 3.57 -27.68
C LEU A 425 -9.52 3.88 -28.51
N GLU A 426 -9.50 4.91 -29.38
CA GLU A 426 -10.61 5.24 -30.26
C GLU A 426 -10.74 4.28 -31.45
N GLN A 427 -9.70 3.50 -31.74
CA GLN A 427 -9.66 2.56 -32.87
C GLN A 427 -10.10 1.13 -32.49
N GLU A 428 -10.31 0.86 -31.23
CA GLU A 428 -10.86 -0.41 -30.71
C GLU A 428 -12.38 -0.35 -30.55
#